data_1e922f9d1145ca88d8e99ee93e0f1af3
#
_entry.id   1e922f9d1145ca88d8e99ee93e0f1af3
#
_cell.length_a   1.000
_cell.length_b   1.000
_cell.length_c   1.000
_cell.angle_alpha   90.00
_cell.angle_beta   90.00
_cell.angle_gamma   90.00
#
_symmetry.space_group_name_H-M   'P 1'
#
loop_
_entity.id
_entity.type
_entity.pdbx_description
1 polymer ?
#
loop_
_entity_poly.entity_id
_entity_poly.type
_entity_poly.pdbx_seq_one_letter_code
_entity_poly.pdbx_strand_id
1 'polypeptide(L)'
;SFWITTRSFKVRHNNKNKEGEGGILIVDTVGFISRLPTYMIDAFKSTLEESLGADLILLLIDSAEKIEDMRIKYSNCMDILEELNVDKSKLFTILTKVDKIDTRMINEIVEKLEINSDVIAISSDTGYGIHKLKTLLMRKQFLENKYNENTNVKK
;
A
#
# COMPACT_ATOMS: atom_id res chain seq x y z
N SER A 1 13.92 15.98 13.58
CA SER A 1 14.56 15.78 12.27
C SER A 1 13.66 14.88 11.44
N PHE A 2 13.00 15.45 10.45
CA PHE A 2 12.16 14.70 9.51
C PHE A 2 13.02 14.39 8.29
N TRP A 3 13.18 13.10 7.97
CA TRP A 3 13.83 12.67 6.75
C TRP A 3 12.79 12.12 5.82
N ILE A 4 12.60 12.78 4.67
CA ILE A 4 11.86 12.24 3.55
C ILE A 4 12.85 11.34 2.80
N THR A 5 12.67 10.05 2.90
CA THR A 5 13.50 9.10 2.16
C THR A 5 12.62 8.29 1.25
N THR A 6 12.65 8.58 -0.03
CA THR A 6 12.08 7.69 -1.06
C THR A 6 13.08 6.56 -1.29
N ARG A 7 12.73 5.34 -0.93
CA ARG A 7 13.53 4.15 -1.21
C ARG A 7 12.81 3.29 -2.22
N SER A 8 13.42 3.10 -3.36
CA SER A 8 12.96 2.16 -4.36
C SER A 8 13.64 0.81 -4.16
N PHE A 9 12.85 -0.24 -4.01
CA PHE A 9 13.35 -1.61 -3.90
C PHE A 9 12.88 -2.42 -5.10
N LYS A 10 13.81 -3.06 -5.79
CA LYS A 10 13.49 -4.03 -6.84
C LYS A 10 13.42 -5.42 -6.21
N VAL A 11 12.22 -6.00 -6.11
CA VAL A 11 12.04 -7.38 -5.66
C VAL A 11 12.28 -8.30 -6.84
N ARG A 12 13.39 -9.06 -6.82
CA ARG A 12 13.66 -10.09 -7.82
C ARG A 12 12.91 -11.37 -7.47
N HIS A 13 12.12 -11.89 -8.39
CA HIS A 13 11.61 -13.24 -8.30
C HIS A 13 12.67 -14.18 -8.91
N ASN A 14 13.16 -15.12 -8.09
CA ASN A 14 14.15 -16.11 -8.52
C ASN A 14 13.43 -17.27 -9.24
N ASN A 15 12.96 -17.04 -10.46
CA ASN A 15 12.41 -18.09 -11.30
C ASN A 15 13.47 -18.47 -12.35
N LYS A 16 14.14 -19.62 -12.14
CA LYS A 16 15.30 -20.08 -12.90
C LYS A 16 15.03 -20.41 -14.38
N ASN A 17 13.82 -20.18 -14.91
CA ASN A 17 13.44 -20.75 -16.22
C ASN A 17 12.73 -19.81 -17.20
N LYS A 18 12.82 -18.47 -17.07
CA LYS A 18 12.35 -17.59 -18.17
C LYS A 18 13.13 -16.27 -18.17
N GLU A 19 13.76 -15.98 -19.29
CA GLU A 19 14.29 -14.69 -19.69
C GLU A 19 13.10 -13.72 -19.87
N GLY A 20 12.86 -12.94 -18.85
CA GLY A 20 11.85 -11.90 -18.77
C GLY A 20 11.91 -11.37 -17.34
N GLU A 21 12.80 -10.40 -17.08
CA GLU A 21 12.97 -9.81 -15.76
C GLU A 21 11.73 -9.00 -15.36
N GLY A 22 10.67 -9.65 -14.94
CA GLY A 22 9.56 -9.02 -14.23
C GLY A 22 10.00 -8.72 -12.80
N GLY A 23 10.29 -7.46 -12.49
CA GLY A 23 10.57 -7.00 -11.14
C GLY A 23 9.43 -6.14 -10.64
N ILE A 24 9.14 -6.20 -9.33
CA ILE A 24 8.24 -5.25 -8.66
C ILE A 24 9.10 -4.11 -8.13
N LEU A 25 8.76 -2.88 -8.50
CA LEU A 25 9.34 -1.68 -7.92
C LEU A 25 8.46 -1.24 -6.76
N ILE A 26 9.01 -1.22 -5.55
CA ILE A 26 8.33 -0.70 -4.37
C ILE A 26 8.91 0.69 -4.07
N VAL A 27 8.03 1.69 -4.03
CA VAL A 27 8.37 3.06 -3.65
C VAL A 27 7.82 3.31 -2.25
N ASP A 28 8.72 3.61 -1.31
CA ASP A 28 8.34 4.01 0.04
C ASP A 28 8.09 5.51 0.06
N THR A 29 6.95 5.90 0.62
CA THR A 29 6.51 7.30 0.69
C THR A 29 6.60 7.82 2.13
N VAL A 30 6.43 9.13 2.28
CA VAL A 30 6.37 9.76 3.61
C VAL A 30 5.16 9.24 4.38
N GLY A 31 5.38 8.81 5.64
CA GLY A 31 4.30 8.36 6.50
C GLY A 31 3.34 9.49 6.90
N PHE A 32 2.06 9.15 7.03
CA PHE A 32 1.05 10.05 7.57
C PHE A 32 1.29 10.30 9.06
N ILE A 33 1.53 11.55 9.41
CA ILE A 33 1.59 11.99 10.80
C ILE A 33 0.27 12.71 11.11
N SER A 34 -0.41 12.30 12.18
CA SER A 34 -1.56 13.03 12.70
C SER A 34 -1.17 14.49 12.97
N ARG A 35 -1.83 15.45 12.32
CA ARG A 35 -1.57 16.89 12.31
C ARG A 35 -0.35 17.31 11.48
N LEU A 36 -0.38 17.03 10.17
CA LEU A 36 0.53 17.68 9.24
C LEU A 36 0.21 19.20 9.18
N PRO A 37 1.18 20.08 9.36
CA PRO A 37 1.00 21.50 9.04
C PRO A 37 0.62 21.67 7.58
N THR A 38 -0.20 22.66 7.24
CA THR A 38 -0.76 22.88 5.90
C THR A 38 0.32 22.91 4.80
N TYR A 39 1.49 23.51 5.10
CA TYR A 39 2.60 23.55 4.13
C TYR A 39 3.24 22.18 3.84
N MET A 40 3.10 21.22 4.76
CA MET A 40 3.59 19.85 4.54
C MET A 40 2.59 19.00 3.74
N ILE A 41 1.30 19.38 3.74
CA ILE A 41 0.27 18.70 2.95
C ILE A 41 0.58 18.84 1.46
N ASP A 42 1.00 20.03 1.01
CA ASP A 42 1.34 20.26 -0.39
C ASP A 42 2.59 19.48 -0.83
N ALA A 43 3.63 19.41 0.02
CA ALA A 43 4.80 18.59 -0.25
C ALA A 43 4.45 17.10 -0.27
N PHE A 44 3.52 16.67 0.60
CA PHE A 44 3.03 15.30 0.64
C PHE A 44 2.19 14.97 -0.60
N LYS A 45 1.33 15.88 -1.04
CA LYS A 45 0.57 15.74 -2.30
C LYS A 45 1.50 15.57 -3.50
N SER A 46 2.55 16.39 -3.63
CA SER A 46 3.54 16.25 -4.70
C SER A 46 4.19 14.87 -4.72
N THR A 47 4.56 14.33 -3.55
CA THR A 47 5.14 12.99 -3.45
C THR A 47 4.13 11.90 -3.84
N LEU A 48 2.86 12.08 -3.46
CA LEU A 48 1.78 11.16 -3.85
C LEU A 48 1.44 11.26 -5.34
N GLU A 49 1.49 12.45 -5.93
CA GLU A 49 1.28 12.64 -7.37
C GLU A 49 2.25 11.80 -8.20
N GLU A 50 3.51 11.68 -7.77
CA GLU A 50 4.48 10.76 -8.40
C GLU A 50 4.02 9.29 -8.30
N SER A 51 3.25 8.95 -7.26
CA SER A 51 2.73 7.60 -7.02
C SER A 51 1.43 7.31 -7.79
N LEU A 52 0.78 8.31 -8.41
CA LEU A 52 -0.46 8.11 -9.17
C LEU A 52 -0.29 7.19 -10.38
N GLY A 53 0.94 7.09 -10.92
CA GLY A 53 1.32 6.14 -11.95
C GLY A 53 1.51 4.71 -11.45
N ALA A 54 1.40 4.45 -10.15
CA ALA A 54 1.59 3.12 -9.59
C ALA A 54 0.44 2.17 -10.00
N ASP A 55 0.79 0.91 -10.20
CA ASP A 55 -0.16 -0.16 -10.52
C ASP A 55 -0.92 -0.63 -9.29
N LEU A 56 -0.34 -0.41 -8.11
CA LEU A 56 -0.89 -0.78 -6.82
C LEU A 56 -0.46 0.23 -5.75
N ILE A 57 -1.39 0.62 -4.91
CA ILE A 57 -1.16 1.50 -3.76
C ILE A 57 -1.46 0.70 -2.49
N LEU A 58 -0.47 0.61 -1.61
CA LEU A 58 -0.61 -0.05 -0.31
C LEU A 58 -0.70 1.01 0.79
N LEU A 59 -1.85 1.10 1.42
CA LEU A 59 -2.05 1.95 2.59
C LEU A 59 -1.75 1.15 3.86
N LEU A 60 -0.64 1.46 4.52
CA LEU A 60 -0.18 0.75 5.72
C LEU A 60 -0.72 1.45 6.97
N ILE A 61 -1.39 0.68 7.83
CA ILE A 61 -1.95 1.13 9.11
C ILE A 61 -1.25 0.35 10.23
N ASP A 62 -0.69 1.04 11.19
CA ASP A 62 -0.12 0.44 12.41
C ASP A 62 -1.24 0.02 13.36
N SER A 63 -1.50 -1.29 13.47
CA SER A 63 -2.58 -1.82 14.30
C SER A 63 -2.32 -1.70 15.82
N ALA A 64 -1.09 -1.38 16.21
CA ALA A 64 -0.74 -1.19 17.63
C ALA A 64 -1.09 0.22 18.14
N GLU A 65 -1.50 1.13 17.26
CA GLU A 65 -1.98 2.46 17.66
C GLU A 65 -3.39 2.42 18.25
N LYS A 66 -3.79 3.50 18.90
CA LYS A 66 -5.18 3.66 19.36
C LYS A 66 -6.13 3.80 18.18
N ILE A 67 -7.31 3.20 18.28
CA ILE A 67 -8.33 3.23 17.21
C ILE A 67 -8.67 4.67 16.79
N GLU A 68 -8.78 5.60 17.75
CA GLU A 68 -9.08 7.00 17.47
C GLU A 68 -8.01 7.66 16.61
N ASP A 69 -6.73 7.40 16.91
CA ASP A 69 -5.59 7.93 16.15
C ASP A 69 -5.54 7.30 14.75
N MET A 70 -5.73 5.99 14.64
CA MET A 70 -5.83 5.29 13.36
C MET A 70 -6.95 5.88 12.50
N ARG A 71 -8.13 6.14 13.09
CA ARG A 71 -9.28 6.68 12.37
C ARG A 71 -9.01 8.06 11.80
N ILE A 72 -8.40 8.96 12.59
CA ILE A 72 -8.04 10.30 12.13
C ILE A 72 -7.04 10.22 10.97
N LYS A 73 -5.99 9.41 11.11
CA LYS A 73 -4.97 9.23 10.07
C LYS A 73 -5.56 8.63 8.79
N TYR A 74 -6.41 7.61 8.94
CA TYR A 74 -7.06 6.94 7.81
C TYR A 74 -7.98 7.90 7.05
N SER A 75 -8.86 8.64 7.76
CA SER A 75 -9.75 9.62 7.15
C SER A 75 -8.97 10.68 6.37
N ASN A 76 -7.95 11.30 7.00
CA ASN A 76 -7.12 12.31 6.34
C ASN A 76 -6.41 11.75 5.09
N CYS A 77 -5.97 10.49 5.14
CA CYS A 77 -5.36 9.84 4.00
C CYS A 77 -6.36 9.64 2.86
N MET A 78 -7.55 9.18 3.18
CA MET A 78 -8.61 8.95 2.19
C MET A 78 -9.06 10.24 1.53
N ASP A 79 -9.16 11.34 2.29
CA ASP A 79 -9.49 12.67 1.77
C ASP A 79 -8.47 13.13 0.73
N ILE A 80 -7.17 12.97 1.03
CA ILE A 80 -6.09 13.32 0.10
C ILE A 80 -6.09 12.42 -1.14
N LEU A 81 -6.27 11.11 -0.98
CA LEU A 81 -6.34 10.17 -2.12
C LEU A 81 -7.55 10.49 -3.02
N GLU A 82 -8.65 10.96 -2.45
CA GLU A 82 -9.84 11.41 -3.20
C GLU A 82 -9.59 12.72 -3.94
N GLU A 83 -8.96 13.72 -3.31
CA GLU A 83 -8.54 14.96 -3.98
C GLU A 83 -7.61 14.70 -5.17
N LEU A 84 -6.74 13.71 -5.06
CA LEU A 84 -5.82 13.30 -6.13
C LEU A 84 -6.48 12.39 -7.18
N ASN A 85 -7.76 12.11 -7.07
CA ASN A 85 -8.52 11.21 -7.95
C ASN A 85 -7.87 9.84 -8.11
N VAL A 86 -7.35 9.27 -7.03
CA VAL A 86 -6.75 7.93 -7.03
C VAL A 86 -7.80 6.88 -7.36
N ASP A 87 -7.47 6.00 -8.29
CA ASP A 87 -8.32 4.85 -8.61
C ASP A 87 -8.41 3.89 -7.42
N LYS A 88 -9.58 3.83 -6.78
CA LYS A 88 -9.83 3.01 -5.58
C LYS A 88 -9.62 1.51 -5.85
N SER A 89 -9.70 1.05 -7.10
CA SER A 89 -9.43 -0.35 -7.47
C SER A 89 -7.95 -0.75 -7.30
N LYS A 90 -7.06 0.23 -7.25
CA LYS A 90 -5.62 0.05 -7.02
C LYS A 90 -5.24 0.12 -5.54
N LEU A 91 -6.17 0.51 -4.65
CA LEU A 91 -5.91 0.71 -3.24
C LEU A 91 -6.14 -0.57 -2.45
N PHE A 92 -5.14 -0.96 -1.66
CA PHE A 92 -5.21 -2.05 -0.70
C PHE A 92 -4.78 -1.56 0.67
N THR A 93 -5.54 -1.91 1.70
CA THR A 93 -5.22 -1.57 3.07
C THR A 93 -4.45 -2.71 3.73
N ILE A 94 -3.31 -2.40 4.32
CA ILE A 94 -2.45 -3.35 5.02
C ILE A 94 -2.43 -3.00 6.51
N LEU A 95 -3.00 -3.85 7.34
CA LEU A 95 -2.88 -3.74 8.79
C LEU A 95 -1.55 -4.36 9.21
N THR A 96 -0.63 -3.55 9.71
CA THR A 96 0.71 -3.98 10.15
C THR A 96 0.74 -4.24 11.66
N LYS A 97 1.78 -4.91 12.13
CA LYS A 97 2.03 -5.21 13.55
C LYS A 97 0.87 -5.94 14.25
N VAL A 98 0.17 -6.81 13.52
CA VAL A 98 -0.99 -7.54 14.08
C VAL A 98 -0.61 -8.54 15.16
N ASP A 99 0.67 -8.83 15.34
CA ASP A 99 1.23 -9.59 16.49
C ASP A 99 1.12 -8.84 17.81
N LYS A 100 0.89 -7.53 17.80
CA LYS A 100 0.74 -6.66 18.97
C LYS A 100 -0.70 -6.53 19.47
N ILE A 101 -1.66 -7.10 18.74
CA ILE A 101 -3.10 -6.98 19.05
C ILE A 101 -3.76 -8.37 19.10
N ASP A 102 -4.92 -8.45 19.74
CA ASP A 102 -5.78 -9.63 19.63
C ASP A 102 -6.38 -9.71 18.21
N THR A 103 -6.44 -10.92 17.64
CA THR A 103 -6.98 -11.15 16.29
C THR A 103 -8.41 -10.65 16.11
N ARG A 104 -9.21 -10.60 17.18
CA ARG A 104 -10.57 -10.03 17.17
C ARG A 104 -10.58 -8.54 16.87
N MET A 105 -9.51 -7.83 17.24
CA MET A 105 -9.37 -6.39 16.97
C MET A 105 -9.22 -6.09 15.49
N ILE A 106 -8.78 -7.03 14.66
CA ILE A 106 -8.65 -6.83 13.21
C ILE A 106 -10.00 -6.44 12.60
N ASN A 107 -11.06 -7.17 12.91
CA ASN A 107 -12.41 -6.89 12.42
C ASN A 107 -12.94 -5.57 13.02
N GLU A 108 -12.67 -5.32 14.30
CA GLU A 108 -13.04 -4.05 14.94
C GLU A 108 -12.37 -2.85 14.29
N ILE A 109 -11.07 -2.94 13.96
CA ILE A 109 -10.36 -1.88 13.23
C ILE A 109 -10.99 -1.63 11.87
N VAL A 110 -11.26 -2.68 11.09
CA VAL A 110 -11.86 -2.57 9.76
C VAL A 110 -13.23 -1.88 9.84
N GLU A 111 -14.07 -2.26 10.82
CA GLU A 111 -15.39 -1.68 11.04
C GLU A 111 -15.30 -0.22 11.51
N LYS A 112 -14.49 0.06 12.54
CA LYS A 112 -14.36 1.40 13.13
C LYS A 112 -13.74 2.44 12.19
N LEU A 113 -12.86 2.00 11.30
CA LEU A 113 -12.24 2.85 10.28
C LEU A 113 -13.08 2.91 9.00
N GLU A 114 -14.18 2.15 8.90
CA GLU A 114 -15.03 2.06 7.70
C GLU A 114 -14.22 1.72 6.43
N ILE A 115 -13.30 0.74 6.55
CA ILE A 115 -12.42 0.37 5.44
C ILE A 115 -13.22 -0.40 4.39
N ASN A 116 -13.39 0.19 3.21
CA ASN A 116 -14.12 -0.37 2.09
C ASN A 116 -13.21 -1.02 1.02
N SER A 117 -11.89 -0.97 1.21
CA SER A 117 -10.92 -1.65 0.33
C SER A 117 -10.61 -3.06 0.82
N ASP A 118 -9.96 -3.85 -0.03
CA ASP A 118 -9.41 -5.13 0.41
C ASP A 118 -8.36 -4.94 1.51
N VAL A 119 -8.45 -5.78 2.55
CA VAL A 119 -7.58 -5.70 3.73
C VAL A 119 -6.70 -6.95 3.86
N ILE A 120 -5.42 -6.74 4.10
CA ILE A 120 -4.47 -7.81 4.47
C ILE A 120 -3.84 -7.44 5.81
N ALA A 121 -3.95 -8.35 6.77
CA ALA A 121 -3.29 -8.24 8.06
C ALA A 121 -1.91 -8.91 8.01
N ILE A 122 -0.86 -8.20 8.44
CA ILE A 122 0.52 -8.71 8.42
C ILE A 122 1.27 -8.41 9.71
N SER A 123 2.27 -9.24 9.98
CA SER A 123 3.35 -8.95 10.93
C SER A 123 4.68 -9.28 10.28
N SER A 124 5.57 -8.30 10.22
CA SER A 124 6.95 -8.50 9.76
C SER A 124 7.75 -9.33 10.77
N ASP A 125 7.45 -9.21 12.07
CA ASP A 125 8.17 -9.91 13.14
C ASP A 125 7.90 -11.41 13.13
N THR A 126 6.65 -11.80 12.91
CA THR A 126 6.24 -13.22 12.91
C THR A 126 6.14 -13.83 11.51
N GLY A 127 6.11 -13.03 10.48
CA GLY A 127 5.86 -13.46 9.11
C GLY A 127 4.37 -13.69 8.78
N TYR A 128 3.47 -13.46 9.74
CA TYR A 128 2.04 -13.61 9.53
C TYR A 128 1.55 -12.76 8.33
N GLY A 129 0.76 -13.34 7.45
CA GLY A 129 0.16 -12.65 6.30
C GLY A 129 1.13 -12.25 5.18
N ILE A 130 2.44 -12.34 5.37
CA ILE A 130 3.45 -11.94 4.36
C ILE A 130 3.32 -12.75 3.07
N HIS A 131 3.03 -14.05 3.17
CA HIS A 131 2.80 -14.87 1.97
C HIS A 131 1.59 -14.39 1.17
N LYS A 132 0.49 -14.02 1.86
CA LYS A 132 -0.72 -13.48 1.22
C LYS A 132 -0.43 -12.16 0.49
N LEU A 133 0.33 -11.27 1.13
CA LEU A 133 0.78 -10.01 0.50
C LEU A 133 1.65 -10.26 -0.74
N LYS A 134 2.63 -11.16 -0.65
CA LYS A 134 3.46 -11.54 -1.81
C LYS A 134 2.63 -12.11 -2.95
N THR A 135 1.63 -12.94 -2.66
CA THR A 135 0.73 -13.51 -3.67
C THR A 135 -0.09 -12.43 -4.36
N LEU A 136 -0.59 -11.42 -3.61
CA LEU A 136 -1.29 -10.28 -4.19
C LEU A 136 -0.40 -9.52 -5.18
N LEU A 137 0.81 -9.17 -4.76
CA LEU A 137 1.77 -8.43 -5.59
C LEU A 137 2.10 -9.19 -6.89
N MET A 138 2.34 -10.51 -6.79
CA MET A 138 2.64 -11.34 -7.96
C MET A 138 1.44 -11.48 -8.91
N ARG A 139 0.22 -11.59 -8.39
CA ARG A 139 -0.99 -11.68 -9.22
C ARG A 139 -1.22 -10.42 -10.05
N LYS A 140 -1.04 -9.26 -9.46
CA LYS A 140 -1.16 -7.99 -10.18
C LYS A 140 -0.15 -7.89 -11.31
N GLN A 141 1.12 -8.19 -11.06
CA GLN A 141 2.17 -8.23 -12.08
C GLN A 141 1.84 -9.19 -13.23
N PHE A 142 1.32 -10.39 -12.92
CA PHE A 142 0.98 -11.39 -13.93
C PHE A 142 -0.18 -10.94 -14.84
N LEU A 143 -1.20 -10.30 -14.28
CA LEU A 143 -2.34 -9.80 -15.04
C LEU A 143 -1.96 -8.67 -15.99
N GLU A 144 -1.07 -7.78 -15.58
CA GLU A 144 -0.58 -6.69 -16.42
C GLU A 144 0.29 -7.16 -17.57
N ASN A 145 1.20 -8.10 -17.33
CA ASN A 145 2.00 -8.72 -18.39
C ASN A 145 1.12 -9.36 -19.46
N LYS A 146 0.07 -10.06 -19.05
CA LYS A 146 -0.87 -10.70 -19.97
C LYS A 146 -1.70 -9.69 -20.76
N TYR A 147 -2.04 -8.55 -20.16
CA TYR A 147 -2.75 -7.48 -20.85
C TYR A 147 -1.86 -6.80 -21.90
N ASN A 148 -0.61 -6.51 -21.58
CA ASN A 148 0.36 -5.91 -22.47
C ASN A 148 0.76 -6.83 -23.64
N GLU A 149 0.86 -8.14 -23.43
CA GLU A 149 1.08 -9.12 -24.50
C GLU A 149 -0.09 -9.14 -25.50
N ASN A 150 -1.32 -9.08 -25.02
CA ASN A 150 -2.52 -9.08 -25.86
C ASN A 150 -2.74 -7.77 -26.65
N THR A 151 -2.23 -6.64 -26.15
CA THR A 151 -2.30 -5.35 -26.85
C THR A 151 -1.21 -5.19 -27.91
N ASN A 152 -0.08 -5.86 -27.77
CA ASN A 152 1.03 -5.83 -28.75
C ASN A 152 0.82 -6.79 -29.95
N VAL A 153 -0.14 -7.70 -29.90
CA VAL A 153 -0.46 -8.64 -30.99
C VAL A 153 -1.44 -8.03 -32.03
N LYS A 154 -1.95 -6.82 -31.77
CA LYS A 154 -2.89 -6.12 -32.68
C LYS A 154 -2.29 -4.95 -33.46
N LYS A 155 -0.98 -4.97 -33.73
CA LYS A 155 -0.35 -4.04 -34.68
C LYS A 155 0.24 -4.77 -35.85
#